data_f38ecd2da929b91a3270c52279802ec6
#
_entry.id   f38ecd2da929b91a3270c52279802ec6
#
_cell.length_a   1.000
_cell.length_b   1.000
_cell.length_c   1.000
_cell.angle_alpha   90.00
_cell.angle_beta   90.00
_cell.angle_gamma   90.00
#
_symmetry.space_group_name_H-M   'P 1'
#
loop_
_entity.id
_entity.type
_entity.pdbx_description
1 polymer ?
#
loop_
_entity_poly.entity_id
_entity_poly.type
_entity_poly.pdbx_seq_one_letter_code
_entity_poly.pdbx_strand_id
1 'polypeptide(L)'
;SRQLAQESARLETEASQTMATVTSADGRVTITARPTGAIESVRLQSGAAADLASLGVTITETIARAQRVAAEKVLVSMEQTLGADSPLVAAVRQDVDTAFPQVGGSTIEYR
;
A
#
# COMPACT_ATOMS: atom_id res chain seq x y z
N SER A 1 -28.22 11.65 10.58
CA SER A 1 -28.02 13.04 10.90
C SER A 1 -26.97 13.66 9.98
N ARG A 2 -27.04 14.99 9.86
CA ARG A 2 -26.12 15.70 8.97
C ARG A 2 -24.66 15.52 9.42
N GLN A 3 -24.42 15.58 10.73
CA GLN A 3 -23.09 15.42 11.24
C GLN A 3 -22.51 14.04 10.93
N LEU A 4 -23.32 13.02 11.08
CA LEU A 4 -22.88 11.67 10.77
C LEU A 4 -22.55 11.52 9.28
N ALA A 5 -23.37 12.09 8.41
CA ALA A 5 -23.10 12.05 6.97
C ALA A 5 -21.80 12.77 6.62
N GLN A 6 -21.53 13.90 7.26
CA GLN A 6 -20.28 14.64 7.03
C GLN A 6 -19.07 13.85 7.51
N GLU A 7 -19.17 13.20 8.65
CA GLU A 7 -18.08 12.35 9.15
C GLU A 7 -17.81 11.17 8.22
N SER A 8 -18.87 10.53 7.72
CA SER A 8 -18.72 9.44 6.78
C SER A 8 -18.04 9.89 5.49
N ALA A 9 -18.45 11.04 4.96
CA ALA A 9 -17.85 11.59 3.75
C ALA A 9 -16.38 11.91 3.96
N ARG A 10 -16.02 12.45 5.11
CA ARG A 10 -14.64 12.76 5.42
C ARG A 10 -13.80 11.48 5.52
N LEU A 11 -14.32 10.45 6.16
CA LEU A 11 -13.62 9.17 6.27
C LEU A 11 -13.39 8.54 4.91
N GLU A 12 -14.37 8.63 4.02
CA GLU A 12 -14.19 8.12 2.66
C GLU A 12 -13.10 8.89 1.91
N THR A 13 -13.07 10.21 2.06
CA THR A 13 -12.04 11.03 1.43
C THR A 13 -10.65 10.67 1.97
N GLU A 14 -10.53 10.52 3.28
CA GLU A 14 -9.26 10.14 3.89
C GLU A 14 -8.81 8.76 3.43
N ALA A 15 -9.71 7.80 3.33
CA ALA A 15 -9.39 6.47 2.85
C ALA A 15 -8.89 6.51 1.40
N SER A 16 -9.52 7.32 0.55
CA SER A 16 -9.05 7.49 -0.83
C SER A 16 -7.66 8.10 -0.89
N GLN A 17 -7.38 9.06 -0.01
CA GLN A 17 -6.08 9.73 0.01
C GLN A 17 -4.97 8.82 0.51
N THR A 18 -5.30 7.76 1.23
CA THR A 18 -4.31 6.82 1.74
C THR A 18 -4.07 5.64 0.79
N MET A 19 -4.81 5.56 -0.30
CA MET A 19 -4.50 4.55 -1.32
C MET A 19 -3.11 4.81 -1.89
N ALA A 20 -2.44 3.73 -2.29
CA ALA A 20 -1.11 3.82 -2.87
C ALA A 20 -1.11 3.17 -4.24
N THR A 21 -0.47 3.85 -5.19
CA THR A 21 -0.28 3.33 -6.54
C THR A 21 1.22 3.11 -6.75
N VAL A 22 1.59 1.89 -7.06
CA VAL A 22 2.99 1.49 -7.23
C VAL A 22 3.15 0.84 -8.60
N THR A 23 4.18 1.26 -9.32
CA THR A 23 4.53 0.68 -10.62
C THR A 23 5.81 -0.13 -10.46
N SER A 24 5.84 -1.31 -11.08
CA SER A 24 7.03 -2.17 -11.05
C SER A 24 8.22 -1.48 -11.71
N ALA A 25 9.43 -1.91 -11.34
CA ALA A 25 10.66 -1.31 -11.84
C ALA A 25 10.75 -1.39 -13.36
N ASP A 26 10.21 -2.44 -13.97
CA ASP A 26 10.22 -2.60 -15.42
C ASP A 26 9.03 -1.93 -16.10
N GLY A 27 8.14 -1.29 -15.34
CA GLY A 27 7.01 -0.54 -15.88
C GLY A 27 5.82 -1.38 -16.33
N ARG A 28 5.88 -2.71 -16.21
CA ARG A 28 4.84 -3.57 -16.78
C ARG A 28 3.55 -3.61 -15.95
N VAL A 29 3.66 -3.38 -14.64
CA VAL A 29 2.56 -3.61 -13.70
C VAL A 29 2.38 -2.38 -12.84
N THR A 30 1.14 -1.91 -12.72
CA THR A 30 0.78 -0.82 -11.82
C THR A 30 -0.36 -1.30 -10.93
N ILE A 31 -0.15 -1.24 -9.63
CA ILE A 31 -1.11 -1.72 -8.63
C ILE A 31 -1.54 -0.55 -7.76
N THR A 32 -2.84 -0.44 -7.53
CA THR A 32 -3.39 0.49 -6.54
C THR A 32 -3.98 -0.32 -5.39
N ALA A 33 -3.54 -0.03 -4.18
CA ALA A 33 -3.95 -0.75 -2.99
C ALA A 33 -4.49 0.18 -1.93
N ARG A 34 -5.39 -0.33 -1.11
CA ARG A 34 -5.93 0.36 0.06
C ARG A 34 -5.15 -0.04 1.30
N PRO A 35 -5.17 0.79 2.35
CA PRO A 35 -4.46 0.45 3.60
C PRO A 35 -4.94 -0.84 4.25
N THR A 36 -6.17 -1.26 3.96
CA THR A 36 -6.72 -2.51 4.47
C THR A 36 -6.08 -3.74 3.83
N GLY A 37 -5.31 -3.55 2.76
CA GLY A 37 -4.74 -4.63 1.97
C GLY A 37 -5.55 -4.94 0.72
N ALA A 38 -6.73 -4.36 0.58
CA ALA A 38 -7.55 -4.60 -0.61
C ALA A 38 -6.89 -4.01 -1.84
N ILE A 39 -6.97 -4.73 -2.96
CA ILE A 39 -6.43 -4.27 -4.22
C ILE A 39 -7.54 -3.58 -5.01
N GLU A 40 -7.34 -2.29 -5.28
CA GLU A 40 -8.32 -1.49 -5.99
C GLU A 40 -8.23 -1.71 -7.50
N SER A 41 -7.01 -1.83 -8.03
CA SER A 41 -6.82 -2.05 -9.45
C SER A 41 -5.48 -2.68 -9.75
N VAL A 42 -5.44 -3.44 -10.84
CA VAL A 42 -4.22 -3.99 -11.44
C VAL A 42 -4.23 -3.56 -12.89
N ARG A 43 -3.18 -2.88 -13.31
CA ARG A 43 -3.05 -2.42 -14.69
C ARG A 43 -1.78 -2.99 -15.28
N LEU A 44 -1.91 -3.53 -16.48
CA LEU A 44 -0.79 -4.14 -17.19
C LEU A 44 -0.51 -3.32 -18.44
N GLN A 45 0.77 -3.05 -18.68
CA GLN A 45 1.17 -2.34 -19.86
C GLN A 45 1.13 -3.27 -21.07
N SER A 46 0.90 -2.70 -22.24
CA SER A 46 0.94 -3.46 -23.49
C SER A 46 2.26 -4.19 -23.59
N GLY A 47 2.22 -5.46 -23.94
CA GLY A 47 3.40 -6.30 -24.03
C GLY A 47 3.82 -6.98 -22.73
N ALA A 48 3.11 -6.71 -21.63
CA ALA A 48 3.47 -7.27 -20.32
C ALA A 48 3.44 -8.80 -20.32
N ALA A 49 2.62 -9.41 -21.15
CA ALA A 49 2.44 -10.86 -21.18
C ALA A 49 3.51 -11.59 -22.00
N ALA A 50 4.53 -10.91 -22.49
CA ALA A 50 5.58 -11.54 -23.28
C ALA A 50 6.31 -12.66 -22.52
N ASP A 51 6.43 -12.52 -21.20
CA ASP A 51 7.00 -13.54 -20.33
C ASP A 51 6.07 -13.72 -19.14
N LEU A 52 5.19 -14.72 -19.22
CA LEU A 52 4.15 -14.91 -18.22
C LEU A 52 4.71 -15.31 -16.86
N ALA A 53 5.79 -16.09 -16.83
CA ALA A 53 6.37 -16.53 -15.57
C ALA A 53 6.92 -15.34 -14.78
N SER A 54 7.70 -14.47 -15.43
CA SER A 54 8.23 -13.29 -14.75
C SER A 54 7.13 -12.29 -14.46
N LEU A 55 6.10 -12.21 -15.28
CA LEU A 55 4.97 -11.33 -15.04
C LEU A 55 4.27 -11.69 -13.73
N GLY A 56 4.04 -12.98 -13.48
CA GLY A 56 3.42 -13.43 -12.23
C GLY A 56 4.21 -13.00 -11.02
N VAL A 57 5.52 -13.17 -11.04
CA VAL A 57 6.40 -12.72 -9.95
C VAL A 57 6.31 -11.22 -9.77
N THR A 58 6.35 -10.47 -10.87
CA THR A 58 6.30 -9.01 -10.83
C THR A 58 4.98 -8.52 -10.23
N ILE A 59 3.86 -9.14 -10.63
CA ILE A 59 2.55 -8.78 -10.07
C ILE A 59 2.54 -9.02 -8.56
N THR A 60 3.00 -10.17 -8.12
CA THR A 60 3.00 -10.54 -6.70
C THR A 60 3.83 -9.55 -5.88
N GLU A 61 5.03 -9.24 -6.35
CA GLU A 61 5.90 -8.30 -5.65
C GLU A 61 5.33 -6.88 -5.64
N THR A 62 4.72 -6.47 -6.74
CA THR A 62 4.18 -5.12 -6.84
C THR A 62 2.95 -4.96 -5.94
N ILE A 63 2.11 -6.00 -5.84
CA ILE A 63 0.99 -6.01 -4.91
C ILE A 63 1.50 -5.83 -3.47
N ALA A 64 2.50 -6.59 -3.08
CA ALA A 64 3.02 -6.52 -1.71
C ALA A 64 3.56 -5.13 -1.40
N ARG A 65 4.27 -4.52 -2.34
CA ARG A 65 4.78 -3.16 -2.14
C ARG A 65 3.66 -2.13 -2.06
N ALA A 66 2.65 -2.26 -2.91
CA ALA A 66 1.53 -1.32 -2.90
C ALA A 66 0.77 -1.37 -1.58
N GLN A 67 0.54 -2.59 -1.07
CA GLN A 67 -0.10 -2.77 0.23
C GLN A 67 0.72 -2.14 1.34
N ARG A 68 2.03 -2.34 1.32
CA ARG A 68 2.92 -1.77 2.32
C ARG A 68 2.93 -0.25 2.26
N VAL A 69 3.03 0.32 1.07
CA VAL A 69 3.05 1.78 0.91
C VAL A 69 1.74 2.39 1.41
N ALA A 70 0.61 1.78 1.10
CA ALA A 70 -0.68 2.27 1.56
C ALA A 70 -0.75 2.26 3.10
N ALA A 71 -0.30 1.18 3.73
CA ALA A 71 -0.27 1.07 5.18
C ALA A 71 0.67 2.11 5.81
N GLU A 72 1.83 2.35 5.18
CA GLU A 72 2.77 3.36 5.67
C GLU A 72 2.17 4.76 5.65
N LYS A 73 1.34 5.07 4.66
CA LYS A 73 0.67 6.37 4.60
C LYS A 73 -0.23 6.58 5.82
N VAL A 74 -0.92 5.53 6.27
CA VAL A 74 -1.74 5.61 7.48
C VAL A 74 -0.86 5.85 8.70
N LEU A 75 0.26 5.14 8.79
CA LEU A 75 1.19 5.32 9.91
C LEU A 75 1.72 6.74 9.98
N VAL A 76 2.10 7.32 8.84
CA VAL A 76 2.57 8.70 8.80
C VAL A 76 1.48 9.65 9.31
N SER A 77 0.24 9.45 8.87
CA SER A 77 -0.88 10.26 9.31
C SER A 77 -1.10 10.14 10.83
N MET A 78 -1.01 8.91 11.36
CA MET A 78 -1.14 8.68 12.80
C MET A 78 -0.03 9.38 13.58
N GLU A 79 1.20 9.29 13.09
CA GLU A 79 2.33 9.96 13.73
C GLU A 79 2.15 11.47 13.79
N GLN A 80 1.59 12.05 12.74
CA GLN A 80 1.32 13.48 12.70
C GLN A 80 0.26 13.90 13.71
N THR A 81 -0.70 13.03 13.99
CA THR A 81 -1.79 13.34 14.92
C THR A 81 -1.42 12.99 16.36
N LEU A 82 -0.77 11.86 16.59
CA LEU A 82 -0.54 11.29 17.91
C LEU A 82 0.90 11.43 18.40
N GLY A 83 1.82 11.77 17.49
CA GLY A 83 3.25 11.82 17.82
C GLY A 83 3.93 10.50 17.54
N ALA A 84 5.20 10.57 17.16
CA ALA A 84 5.98 9.40 16.80
C ALA A 84 6.20 8.44 17.97
N ASP A 85 6.11 8.94 19.20
CA ASP A 85 6.33 8.14 20.40
C ASP A 85 5.05 7.48 20.93
N SER A 86 3.93 7.64 20.24
CA SER A 86 2.65 7.10 20.70
C SER A 86 2.71 5.57 20.76
N PRO A 87 2.28 4.96 21.87
CA PRO A 87 2.19 3.50 21.95
C PRO A 87 1.22 2.91 20.91
N LEU A 88 0.18 3.66 20.54
CA LEU A 88 -0.75 3.20 19.52
C LEU A 88 -0.07 3.14 18.16
N VAL A 89 0.73 4.15 17.83
CA VAL A 89 1.50 4.14 16.58
C VAL A 89 2.45 2.95 16.55
N ALA A 90 3.14 2.68 17.66
CA ALA A 90 4.05 1.54 17.74
C ALA A 90 3.32 0.21 17.53
N ALA A 91 2.14 0.07 18.12
CA ALA A 91 1.36 -1.15 17.98
C ALA A 91 0.88 -1.36 16.55
N VAL A 92 0.40 -0.30 15.90
CA VAL A 92 -0.05 -0.38 14.52
C VAL A 92 1.12 -0.66 13.58
N ARG A 93 2.29 -0.06 13.84
CA ARG A 93 3.47 -0.35 13.02
C ARG A 93 3.85 -1.82 13.10
N GLN A 94 3.78 -2.40 14.28
CA GLN A 94 4.07 -3.83 14.43
C GLN A 94 3.08 -4.67 13.64
N ASP A 95 1.80 -4.32 13.67
CA ASP A 95 0.77 -5.01 12.90
C ASP A 95 1.03 -4.90 11.39
N VAL A 96 1.43 -3.72 10.93
CA VAL A 96 1.76 -3.48 9.52
C VAL A 96 2.97 -4.33 9.11
N ASP A 97 4.01 -4.37 9.94
CA ASP A 97 5.21 -5.14 9.64
C ASP A 97 4.91 -6.62 9.54
N THR A 98 3.95 -7.11 10.34
CA THR A 98 3.54 -8.50 10.30
C THR A 98 2.66 -8.80 9.08
N ALA A 99 1.69 -7.92 8.80
CA ALA A 99 0.73 -8.14 7.72
C ALA A 99 1.34 -7.90 6.35
N PHE A 100 2.22 -6.89 6.23
CA PHE A 100 2.77 -6.47 4.96
C PHE A 100 4.30 -6.32 5.09
N PRO A 101 5.04 -7.43 5.12
CA PRO A 101 6.49 -7.36 5.24
C PRO A 101 7.10 -6.59 4.07
N GLN A 102 8.20 -5.92 4.30
CA GLN A 102 8.90 -5.23 3.24
C GLN A 102 9.42 -6.23 2.22
N VAL A 103 9.26 -5.89 0.94
CA VAL A 103 9.64 -6.76 -0.17
C VAL A 103 10.74 -6.08 -0.97
N GLY A 104 11.69 -6.87 -1.38
CA GLY A 104 12.75 -6.39 -2.27
C GLY A 104 13.76 -5.53 -1.61
N GLY A 105 13.52 -5.13 -0.50
CA GLY A 105 14.51 -4.39 0.19
C GLY A 105 15.57 -5.32 0.51
N SER A 106 15.36 -5.97 0.69
CA SER A 106 16.20 -6.77 1.03
C SER A 106 16.80 -7.61 0.15
N THR A 107 17.09 -7.67 -0.06
CA THR A 107 17.47 -8.55 -0.85
C THR A 107 18.16 -8.27 -1.88
N ILE A 108 17.95 -7.73 -1.44
CA ILE A 108 18.24 -7.58 -2.06
C ILE A 108 18.82 -7.12 -2.46
N GLU A 109 19.03 -6.98 -2.18
CA GLU A 109 19.33 -6.59 -2.51
C GLU A 109 19.72 -6.43 -3.21
N TYR A 110 19.97 -6.46 -3.19
CA TYR A 110 20.15 -6.32 -3.76
C TYR A 110 20.72 -6.38 -4.40
N ARG A 111 21.00 -6.68 -4.41
CA ARG A 111 21.50 -6.72 -4.92
C ARG A 111 21.81 -6.56 -5.55
#